data_a7335da075d1352033640d2632e5fe1c
#
_entry.id   a7335da075d1352033640d2632e5fe1c
#
_cell.length_a   1.000
_cell.length_b   1.000
_cell.length_c   1.000
_cell.angle_alpha   90.00
_cell.angle_beta   90.00
_cell.angle_gamma   90.00
#
_symmetry.space_group_name_H-M   'P 1'
#
loop_
_entity.id
_entity.type
_entity.pdbx_description
1 polymer ?
#
loop_
_entity_poly.entity_id
_entity_poly.type
_entity_poly.pdbx_seq_one_letter_code
_entity_poly.pdbx_strand_id
1 'polypeptide(L)'
;MKVAGLVAALLAAGLCAPPVPLTASVEQVASRDVKAGSAAQLVVKVTNTGPVIPHLGLVFRTADHWFERHKMTDLGGCVVATEESAFDCGDLAQGESKTYSFHGDAGTAGVFHYEMVLRELVQPFDYVNDHPDGADAQVWDETVG
;
A
#
# COMPACT_ATOMS: atom_id res chain seq x y z
N MET A 1 15.73 -27.09 -34.33
CA MET A 1 15.21 -25.82 -34.85
C MET A 1 13.91 -25.36 -34.20
N LYS A 2 12.91 -26.22 -34.15
CA LYS A 2 11.62 -25.87 -33.49
C LYS A 2 11.74 -25.57 -32.00
N VAL A 3 12.65 -26.27 -31.33
CA VAL A 3 12.86 -26.07 -29.88
C VAL A 3 13.46 -24.70 -29.58
N ALA A 4 14.40 -24.22 -30.38
CA ALA A 4 15.03 -22.94 -30.19
C ALA A 4 14.02 -21.77 -30.37
N GLY A 5 13.15 -21.91 -31.39
CA GLY A 5 12.10 -20.92 -31.60
C GLY A 5 11.07 -20.90 -30.48
N LEU A 6 10.76 -22.06 -29.94
CA LEU A 6 9.82 -22.15 -28.78
C LEU A 6 10.40 -21.51 -27.51
N VAL A 7 11.69 -21.75 -27.27
CA VAL A 7 12.36 -21.13 -26.11
C VAL A 7 12.37 -19.63 -26.23
N ALA A 8 12.66 -19.08 -27.40
CA ALA A 8 12.62 -17.64 -27.62
C ALA A 8 11.22 -17.06 -27.42
N ALA A 9 10.19 -17.78 -27.87
CA ALA A 9 8.81 -17.36 -27.67
C ALA A 9 8.42 -17.35 -26.18
N LEU A 10 8.88 -18.33 -25.42
CA LEU A 10 8.65 -18.38 -23.97
C LEU A 10 9.34 -17.21 -23.23
N LEU A 11 10.56 -16.88 -23.61
CA LEU A 11 11.28 -15.73 -23.04
C LEU A 11 10.57 -14.42 -23.37
N ALA A 12 10.11 -14.24 -24.59
CA ALA A 12 9.36 -13.07 -24.98
C ALA A 12 8.03 -12.96 -24.23
N ALA A 13 7.32 -14.08 -24.05
CA ALA A 13 6.10 -14.13 -23.28
C ALA A 13 6.36 -13.81 -21.80
N GLY A 14 7.47 -14.27 -21.22
CA GLY A 14 7.86 -13.94 -19.85
C GLY A 14 8.17 -12.44 -19.66
N LEU A 15 8.82 -11.80 -20.66
CA LEU A 15 9.11 -10.37 -20.62
C LEU A 15 7.87 -9.50 -20.82
N CYS A 16 6.87 -10.00 -21.55
CA CYS A 16 5.64 -9.29 -21.87
C CYS A 16 4.44 -9.78 -21.03
N ALA A 17 4.68 -10.63 -20.06
CA ALA A 17 3.61 -11.14 -19.22
C ALA A 17 2.94 -9.99 -18.44
N PRO A 18 1.61 -9.95 -18.40
CA PRO A 18 0.92 -8.95 -17.59
C PRO A 18 1.24 -9.15 -16.11
N PRO A 19 1.22 -8.07 -15.31
CA PRO A 19 1.38 -8.18 -13.87
C PRO A 19 0.33 -9.11 -13.28
N VAL A 20 0.72 -9.87 -12.25
CA VAL A 20 -0.21 -10.72 -11.51
C VAL A 20 -0.94 -9.86 -10.49
N PRO A 21 -2.28 -9.82 -10.52
CA PRO A 21 -3.03 -9.08 -9.52
C PRO A 21 -2.74 -9.57 -8.10
N LEU A 22 -2.72 -8.65 -7.16
CA LEU A 22 -2.63 -9.01 -5.76
C LEU A 22 -3.91 -9.71 -5.31
N THR A 23 -3.76 -10.85 -4.67
CA THR A 23 -4.88 -11.58 -4.09
C THR A 23 -4.81 -11.46 -2.57
N ALA A 24 -5.09 -10.26 -2.10
CA ALA A 24 -5.06 -9.93 -0.70
C ALA A 24 -6.35 -9.20 -0.31
N SER A 25 -6.74 -9.34 0.94
CA SER A 25 -7.82 -8.55 1.53
C SER A 25 -7.26 -7.54 2.50
N VAL A 26 -7.94 -6.42 2.65
CA VAL A 26 -7.54 -5.35 3.55
C VAL A 26 -8.72 -4.89 4.38
N GLU A 27 -8.44 -4.67 5.66
CA GLU A 27 -9.38 -4.03 6.59
C GLU A 27 -8.66 -2.84 7.21
N GLN A 28 -9.34 -1.70 7.32
CA GLN A 28 -8.77 -0.54 7.97
C GLN A 28 -9.72 0.05 9.01
N VAL A 29 -9.11 0.57 10.07
CA VAL A 29 -9.77 1.40 11.08
C VAL A 29 -8.91 2.64 11.24
N ALA A 30 -9.51 3.80 11.07
CA ALA A 30 -8.81 5.08 11.16
C ALA A 30 -9.57 6.06 12.04
N SER A 31 -8.83 6.96 12.66
CA SER A 31 -9.43 8.11 13.35
C SER A 31 -10.18 8.98 12.34
N ARG A 32 -11.37 9.44 12.71
CA ARG A 32 -12.25 10.22 11.84
C ARG A 32 -12.38 11.68 12.25
N ASP A 33 -12.38 11.91 13.55
CA ASP A 33 -12.51 13.25 14.14
C ASP A 33 -11.43 13.40 15.18
N VAL A 34 -10.50 14.29 14.94
CA VAL A 34 -9.37 14.55 15.83
C VAL A 34 -9.18 16.06 15.98
N LYS A 35 -8.54 16.46 17.08
CA LYS A 35 -8.10 17.83 17.24
C LYS A 35 -6.70 18.00 16.68
N ALA A 36 -6.42 19.17 16.11
CA ALA A 36 -5.08 19.51 15.68
C ALA A 36 -4.08 19.32 16.84
N GLY A 37 -2.97 18.66 16.59
CA GLY A 37 -1.97 18.32 17.59
C GLY A 37 -2.29 17.10 18.44
N SER A 38 -3.45 16.49 18.30
CA SER A 38 -3.83 15.30 19.03
C SER A 38 -3.48 14.02 18.30
N ALA A 39 -3.34 12.94 19.06
CA ALA A 39 -3.00 11.64 18.50
C ALA A 39 -4.11 11.08 17.59
N ALA A 40 -3.71 10.57 16.46
CA ALA A 40 -4.53 9.86 15.51
C ALA A 40 -3.92 8.50 15.19
N GLN A 41 -4.72 7.56 14.75
CA GLN A 41 -4.26 6.23 14.36
C GLN A 41 -4.86 5.78 13.04
N LEU A 42 -4.08 4.95 12.36
CA LEU A 42 -4.52 4.18 11.22
C LEU A 42 -4.07 2.73 11.42
N VAL A 43 -5.00 1.82 11.51
CA VAL A 43 -4.73 0.40 11.69
C VAL A 43 -5.15 -0.32 10.43
N VAL A 44 -4.22 -1.04 9.81
CA VAL A 44 -4.46 -1.77 8.57
C VAL A 44 -4.10 -3.23 8.77
N LYS A 45 -5.06 -4.11 8.54
CA LYS A 45 -4.84 -5.55 8.52
C LYS A 45 -4.88 -6.05 7.10
N VAL A 46 -3.81 -6.72 6.68
CA VAL A 46 -3.71 -7.31 5.35
C VAL A 46 -3.58 -8.82 5.46
N THR A 47 -4.39 -9.53 4.69
CA THR A 47 -4.31 -10.99 4.56
C THR A 47 -3.97 -11.33 3.12
N ASN A 48 -2.82 -11.95 2.91
CA ASN A 48 -2.36 -12.36 1.59
C ASN A 48 -2.79 -13.80 1.30
N THR A 49 -3.65 -13.98 0.31
CA THR A 49 -4.09 -15.31 -0.15
C THR A 49 -3.41 -15.74 -1.45
N GLY A 50 -2.58 -14.88 -2.00
CA GLY A 50 -1.82 -15.14 -3.23
C GLY A 50 -0.32 -15.36 -2.98
N PRO A 51 0.49 -15.25 -4.03
CA PRO A 51 1.94 -15.34 -3.91
C PRO A 51 2.52 -14.29 -2.94
N VAL A 52 3.73 -14.55 -2.45
CA VAL A 52 4.44 -13.60 -1.58
C VAL A 52 4.50 -12.21 -2.23
N ILE A 53 4.26 -11.20 -1.42
CA ILE A 53 4.42 -9.80 -1.81
C ILE A 53 5.73 -9.31 -1.19
N PRO A 54 6.80 -9.10 -1.98
CA PRO A 54 8.12 -8.74 -1.44
C PRO A 54 8.15 -7.37 -0.76
N HIS A 55 7.41 -6.42 -1.29
CA HIS A 55 7.30 -5.07 -0.78
C HIS A 55 5.84 -4.65 -0.80
N LEU A 56 5.15 -4.93 0.29
CA LEU A 56 3.74 -4.53 0.41
C LEU A 56 3.67 -3.02 0.55
N GLY A 57 3.05 -2.39 -0.41
CA GLY A 57 2.79 -0.95 -0.41
C GLY A 57 1.36 -0.65 0.00
N LEU A 58 1.21 0.23 0.99
CA LEU A 58 -0.06 0.87 1.31
C LEU A 58 -0.03 2.23 0.62
N VAL A 59 -0.60 2.31 -0.58
CA VAL A 59 -0.42 3.42 -1.50
C VAL A 59 -1.61 4.38 -1.42
N PHE A 60 -1.33 5.65 -1.20
CA PHE A 60 -2.34 6.70 -1.23
C PHE A 60 -2.47 7.26 -2.64
N ARG A 61 -3.68 7.19 -3.19
CA ARG A 61 -3.98 7.58 -4.57
C ARG A 61 -4.47 9.00 -4.71
N THR A 62 -4.89 9.61 -3.61
CA THR A 62 -5.37 10.98 -3.58
C THR A 62 -4.22 11.95 -3.26
N ALA A 63 -4.50 13.24 -3.34
CA ALA A 63 -3.54 14.26 -2.94
C ALA A 63 -3.25 14.26 -1.44
N ASP A 64 -4.17 13.73 -0.64
CA ASP A 64 -3.97 13.62 0.79
C ASP A 64 -3.29 12.29 1.12
N HIS A 65 -2.11 12.37 1.68
CA HIS A 65 -1.35 11.23 2.17
C HIS A 65 -1.34 11.26 3.69
N TRP A 66 -1.76 10.18 4.31
CA TRP A 66 -1.94 10.14 5.76
C TRP A 66 -0.66 10.50 6.52
N PHE A 67 0.49 10.01 6.03
CA PHE A 67 1.79 10.28 6.65
C PHE A 67 2.30 11.73 6.45
N GLU A 68 1.72 12.48 5.53
CA GLU A 68 2.03 13.90 5.35
C GLU A 68 1.13 14.81 6.19
N ARG A 69 -0.05 14.33 6.53
CA ARG A 69 -1.04 15.06 7.33
C ARG A 69 -0.86 14.85 8.83
N HIS A 70 0.00 13.93 9.22
CA HIS A 70 0.28 13.59 10.61
C HIS A 70 1.77 13.59 10.84
N LYS A 71 2.17 14.11 12.02
CA LYS A 71 3.55 13.93 12.48
C LYS A 71 3.70 12.50 13.00
N MET A 72 4.33 11.66 12.23
CA MET A 72 4.41 10.24 12.53
C MET A 72 5.21 9.96 13.81
N THR A 73 4.62 9.18 14.69
CA THR A 73 5.24 8.70 15.93
C THR A 73 5.45 7.19 15.90
N ASP A 74 4.69 6.45 15.10
CA ASP A 74 4.84 5.03 14.89
C ASP A 74 4.47 4.68 13.44
N LEU A 75 5.37 3.99 12.76
CA LEU A 75 5.19 3.58 11.36
C LEU A 75 4.71 2.13 11.24
N GLY A 76 4.34 1.48 12.33
CA GLY A 76 3.79 0.12 12.30
C GLY A 76 4.73 -0.95 11.74
N GLY A 77 6.03 -0.72 11.77
CA GLY A 77 7.02 -1.60 11.16
C GLY A 77 7.28 -1.32 9.67
N CYS A 78 6.64 -0.32 9.11
CA CYS A 78 6.82 0.11 7.73
C CYS A 78 7.81 1.28 7.62
N VAL A 79 8.17 1.65 6.40
CA VAL A 79 8.89 2.88 6.10
C VAL A 79 8.07 3.72 5.12
N VAL A 80 8.32 5.02 5.09
CA VAL A 80 7.64 5.90 4.13
C VAL A 80 8.39 5.85 2.80
N ALA A 81 7.69 5.47 1.75
CA ALA A 81 8.15 5.50 0.37
C ALA A 81 7.50 6.69 -0.34
N THR A 82 8.10 7.87 -0.18
CA THR A 82 7.49 9.13 -0.62
C THR A 82 7.37 9.25 -2.13
N GLU A 83 8.31 8.67 -2.88
CA GLU A 83 8.24 8.66 -4.34
C GLU A 83 7.03 7.88 -4.85
N GLU A 84 6.64 6.84 -4.13
CA GLU A 84 5.48 6.02 -4.45
C GLU A 84 4.21 6.48 -3.71
N SER A 85 4.31 7.51 -2.89
CA SER A 85 3.20 7.98 -2.05
C SER A 85 2.62 6.89 -1.17
N ALA A 86 3.48 6.14 -0.52
CA ALA A 86 3.13 4.90 0.14
C ALA A 86 3.86 4.67 1.45
N PHE A 87 3.29 3.78 2.27
CA PHE A 87 4.08 3.02 3.25
C PHE A 87 4.57 1.74 2.60
N ASP A 88 5.86 1.45 2.71
CA ASP A 88 6.44 0.16 2.36
C ASP A 88 6.54 -0.68 3.62
N CYS A 89 5.77 -1.74 3.67
CA CYS A 89 5.64 -2.61 4.84
C CYS A 89 6.44 -3.91 4.72
N GLY A 90 7.31 -4.01 3.72
CA GLY A 90 8.14 -5.18 3.51
C GLY A 90 7.36 -6.37 2.98
N ASP A 91 7.90 -7.57 3.19
CA ASP A 91 7.31 -8.78 2.66
C ASP A 91 6.08 -9.25 3.44
N LEU A 92 5.16 -9.83 2.71
CA LEU A 92 4.01 -10.52 3.26
C LEU A 92 3.90 -11.88 2.56
N ALA A 93 4.10 -12.96 3.30
CA ALA A 93 4.10 -14.31 2.76
C ALA A 93 2.70 -14.76 2.36
N GLN A 94 2.64 -15.77 1.49
CA GLN A 94 1.37 -16.42 1.14
C GLN A 94 0.68 -16.96 2.39
N GLY A 95 -0.59 -16.65 2.54
CA GLY A 95 -1.39 -17.09 3.68
C GLY A 95 -1.17 -16.29 4.96
N GLU A 96 -0.25 -15.33 4.94
CA GLU A 96 0.06 -14.51 6.11
C GLU A 96 -0.92 -13.36 6.27
N SER A 97 -1.26 -13.10 7.53
CA SER A 97 -2.00 -11.91 7.95
C SER A 97 -1.12 -11.07 8.85
N LYS A 98 -0.99 -9.80 8.54
CA LYS A 98 -0.29 -8.83 9.39
C LYS A 98 -1.15 -7.61 9.65
N THR A 99 -1.00 -7.06 10.84
CA THR A 99 -1.64 -5.80 11.24
C THR A 99 -0.56 -4.73 11.39
N TYR A 100 -0.75 -3.64 10.70
CA TYR A 100 0.14 -2.49 10.73
C TYR A 100 -0.58 -1.35 11.45
N SER A 101 0.00 -0.87 12.54
CA SER A 101 -0.60 0.18 13.36
C SER A 101 0.25 1.44 13.26
N PHE A 102 -0.29 2.44 12.61
CA PHE A 102 0.35 3.73 12.42
C PHE A 102 -0.21 4.71 13.42
N HIS A 103 0.67 5.50 14.02
CA HIS A 103 0.28 6.58 14.92
C HIS A 103 0.97 7.86 14.50
N GLY A 104 0.29 8.97 14.66
CA GLY A 104 0.82 10.30 14.42
C GLY A 104 -0.03 11.35 15.07
N ASP A 105 0.53 12.53 15.22
CA ASP A 105 -0.20 13.67 15.73
C ASP A 105 -0.82 14.45 14.56
N ALA A 106 -2.11 14.68 14.62
CA ALA A 106 -2.83 15.40 13.58
C ALA A 106 -2.24 16.82 13.40
N GLY A 107 -2.06 17.21 12.16
CA GLY A 107 -1.47 18.50 11.82
C GLY A 107 -2.50 19.61 11.74
N THR A 108 -2.56 20.25 10.56
CA THR A 108 -3.42 21.41 10.31
C THR A 108 -4.90 21.02 10.30
N ALA A 109 -5.74 21.89 10.81
CA ALA A 109 -7.20 21.73 10.75
C ALA A 109 -7.70 21.68 9.31
N GLY A 110 -8.70 20.84 9.06
CA GLY A 110 -9.29 20.67 7.75
C GLY A 110 -10.03 19.35 7.63
N VAL A 111 -10.58 19.09 6.45
CA VAL A 111 -11.18 17.82 6.10
C VAL A 111 -10.30 17.19 5.01
N PHE A 112 -9.81 15.99 5.29
CA PHE A 112 -8.90 15.27 4.40
C PHE A 112 -9.55 14.00 3.89
N HIS A 113 -9.38 13.73 2.61
CA HIS A 113 -9.93 12.56 1.93
C HIS A 113 -8.81 11.59 1.61
N TYR A 114 -8.89 10.39 2.13
CA TYR A 114 -7.89 9.36 1.90
C TYR A 114 -8.45 8.24 1.05
N GLU A 115 -7.68 7.84 0.07
CA GLU A 115 -7.92 6.61 -0.68
C GLU A 115 -6.61 5.81 -0.68
N MET A 116 -6.65 4.64 -0.09
CA MET A 116 -5.51 3.76 0.04
C MET A 116 -5.79 2.43 -0.68
N VAL A 117 -4.81 1.97 -1.45
CA VAL A 117 -4.85 0.68 -2.11
C VAL A 117 -3.60 -0.11 -1.76
N LEU A 118 -3.69 -1.44 -1.90
CA LEU A 118 -2.53 -2.30 -1.79
C LEU A 118 -1.82 -2.39 -3.13
N ARG A 119 -0.50 -2.34 -3.09
CA ARG A 119 0.34 -2.58 -4.27
C ARG A 119 1.63 -3.29 -3.88
N GLU A 120 2.22 -3.96 -4.83
CA GLU A 120 3.60 -4.43 -4.71
C GLU A 120 4.52 -3.31 -5.17
N LEU A 121 5.41 -2.86 -4.28
CA LEU A 121 6.40 -1.85 -4.61
C LEU A 121 7.63 -2.50 -5.22
N VAL A 122 8.26 -1.83 -6.17
CA VAL A 122 9.49 -2.28 -6.84
C VAL A 122 10.63 -1.36 -6.45
N GLN A 123 11.65 -1.94 -5.84
CA GLN A 123 12.85 -1.19 -5.47
C GLN A 123 13.75 -0.97 -6.69
N PRO A 124 14.48 0.16 -6.75
CA PRO A 124 14.52 1.25 -5.75
C PRO A 124 13.54 2.40 -5.98
N PHE A 125 12.89 2.52 -7.12
CA PHE A 125 12.23 3.76 -7.50
C PHE A 125 10.80 3.62 -8.00
N ASP A 126 10.38 2.41 -8.32
CA ASP A 126 9.08 2.20 -8.92
C ASP A 126 8.22 1.27 -8.09
N TYR A 127 6.94 1.38 -8.26
CA TYR A 127 6.00 0.36 -7.82
C TYR A 127 5.41 -0.33 -9.05
N VAL A 128 4.98 -1.54 -8.84
CA VAL A 128 4.19 -2.23 -9.85
C VAL A 128 2.84 -1.54 -9.90
N ASN A 129 2.70 -0.68 -10.87
CA ASN A 129 1.54 0.20 -10.95
C ASN A 129 0.31 -0.46 -11.55
N ASP A 130 0.44 -1.69 -12.02
CA ASP A 130 -0.58 -2.34 -12.80
C ASP A 130 -1.23 -3.50 -12.08
N HIS A 131 -1.48 -3.34 -10.80
CA HIS A 131 -2.38 -4.21 -10.09
C HIS A 131 -3.69 -3.45 -9.86
N PRO A 132 -4.46 -3.21 -10.91
CA PRO A 132 -5.68 -2.41 -10.81
C PRO A 132 -6.69 -3.05 -9.86
N ASP A 133 -6.62 -4.35 -9.77
CA ASP A 133 -7.46 -5.14 -8.89
C ASP A 133 -6.78 -5.45 -7.57
N GLY A 134 -5.63 -4.83 -7.36
CA GLY A 134 -4.99 -4.90 -6.07
C GLY A 134 -6.00 -4.45 -5.05
N ALA A 135 -6.42 -5.34 -4.27
CA ALA A 135 -7.32 -5.27 -3.16
C ALA A 135 -8.29 -4.09 -3.13
N ASP A 136 -9.29 -4.22 -2.37
CA ASP A 136 -10.33 -3.21 -2.22
C ASP A 136 -9.74 -1.86 -1.79
N ALA A 137 -10.02 -0.82 -2.57
CA ALA A 137 -9.67 0.53 -2.19
C ALA A 137 -10.34 0.89 -0.87
N GLN A 138 -9.57 1.39 0.08
CA GLN A 138 -10.06 1.87 1.36
C GLN A 138 -10.20 3.38 1.29
N VAL A 139 -11.39 3.87 1.53
CA VAL A 139 -11.71 5.30 1.45
C VAL A 139 -12.27 5.77 2.77
N TRP A 140 -11.73 6.87 3.29
CA TRP A 140 -12.28 7.51 4.48
C TRP A 140 -11.95 9.00 4.52
N ASP A 141 -12.72 9.72 5.32
CA ASP A 141 -12.49 11.13 5.60
C ASP A 141 -12.04 11.29 7.04
N GLU A 142 -11.16 12.25 7.26
CA GLU A 142 -10.75 12.69 8.58
C GLU A 142 -10.98 14.18 8.72
N THR A 143 -11.66 14.57 9.78
CA THR A 143 -11.84 15.96 10.15
C THR A 143 -10.87 16.28 11.27
N VAL A 144 -10.00 17.27 11.06
CA VAL A 144 -9.09 17.82 12.06
C VAL A 144 -9.62 19.18 12.47
N GLY A 145 -9.98 19.29 13.70
CA GLY A 145 -10.55 20.50 14.26
C GLY A 145 -9.62 21.34 15.13
#